data_3d8d341397d2766c9da7f48f5e3f270d
#
_entry.id   3d8d341397d2766c9da7f48f5e3f270d
#
_cell.length_a   1.000
_cell.length_b   1.000
_cell.length_c   1.000
_cell.angle_alpha   90.00
_cell.angle_beta   90.00
_cell.angle_gamma   90.00
#
_symmetry.space_group_name_H-M   'P 1'
#
loop_
_entity.id
_entity.type
_entity.pdbx_description
1 polymer ?
#
loop_
_entity_poly.entity_id
_entity_poly.type
_entity_poly.pdbx_seq_one_letter_code
_entity_poly.pdbx_strand_id
1 'polypeptide(L)'
;MLSKIKKYRHGFIIAIYFVVYLILFGYLEQRPVRAYHVVHTVFDDMIPFCEIFVIPYLLWFPYVILTVVYFLFHNKNKREYFQLIFNLMMGMTVFLVVSYIYPNIQHLRPAVFPRNNIFTQLVAGIYRTDTPTNILPSIHVFNLSLIHISEPTRQEAIS
;
A
#
# COMPACT_ATOMS: atom_id res chain seq x y z
N MET A 1 -10.59 -8.31 -32.08
CA MET A 1 -9.59 -7.70 -31.19
C MET A 1 -10.13 -6.43 -30.51
N LEU A 2 -10.71 -5.49 -31.23
CA LEU A 2 -11.28 -4.24 -30.71
C LEU A 2 -12.44 -4.40 -29.71
N SER A 3 -13.24 -5.47 -29.79
CA SER A 3 -14.34 -5.72 -28.85
C SER A 3 -13.86 -6.12 -27.46
N LYS A 4 -12.71 -6.81 -27.35
CA LYS A 4 -12.10 -7.14 -26.06
C LYS A 4 -11.48 -5.91 -25.38
N ILE A 5 -10.89 -5.00 -26.14
CA ILE A 5 -10.34 -3.74 -25.62
C ILE A 5 -11.46 -2.87 -25.03
N LYS A 6 -12.62 -2.82 -25.71
CA LYS A 6 -13.79 -2.08 -25.21
C LYS A 6 -14.34 -2.64 -23.89
N LYS A 7 -14.22 -3.96 -23.66
CA LYS A 7 -14.68 -4.64 -22.45
C LYS A 7 -13.83 -4.30 -21.21
N TYR A 8 -12.52 -4.09 -21.38
CA TYR A 8 -11.58 -3.84 -20.28
C TYR A 8 -11.06 -2.40 -20.22
N ARG A 9 -11.76 -1.48 -20.90
CA ARG A 9 -11.41 -0.04 -20.96
C ARG A 9 -11.25 0.60 -19.59
N HIS A 10 -12.00 0.14 -18.61
CA HIS A 10 -11.91 0.59 -17.20
C HIS A 10 -10.60 0.17 -16.51
N GLY A 11 -9.95 -0.93 -16.93
CA GLY A 11 -8.65 -1.31 -16.42
C GLY A 11 -7.52 -0.34 -16.79
N PHE A 12 -7.64 0.35 -17.95
CA PHE A 12 -6.66 1.37 -18.34
C PHE A 12 -6.70 2.61 -17.44
N ILE A 13 -7.87 2.97 -16.93
CA ILE A 13 -8.01 4.11 -16.01
C ILE A 13 -7.21 3.85 -14.73
N ILE A 14 -7.27 2.60 -14.22
CA ILE A 14 -6.52 2.20 -13.02
C ILE A 14 -5.03 2.20 -13.30
N ALA A 15 -4.60 1.68 -14.44
CA ALA A 15 -3.20 1.67 -14.82
C ALA A 15 -2.63 3.09 -14.93
N ILE A 16 -3.37 4.01 -15.56
CA ILE A 16 -2.98 5.42 -15.66
C ILE A 16 -2.92 6.05 -14.27
N TYR A 17 -3.95 5.84 -13.43
CA TYR A 17 -3.97 6.35 -12.07
C TYR A 17 -2.76 5.85 -11.27
N PHE A 18 -2.44 4.56 -11.39
CA PHE A 18 -1.31 3.96 -10.67
C PHE A 18 0.03 4.57 -11.09
N VAL A 19 0.22 4.81 -12.40
CA VAL A 19 1.42 5.50 -12.90
C VAL A 19 1.53 6.92 -12.33
N VAL A 20 0.43 7.69 -12.36
CA VAL A 20 0.39 9.04 -11.79
C VAL A 20 0.67 9.00 -10.29
N TYR A 21 0.07 8.04 -9.57
CA TYR A 21 0.33 7.84 -8.16
C TYR A 21 1.80 7.59 -7.86
N LEU A 22 2.46 6.68 -8.61
CA LEU A 22 3.89 6.37 -8.41
C LEU A 22 4.78 7.60 -8.67
N ILE A 23 4.45 8.42 -9.66
CA ILE A 23 5.20 9.67 -9.94
C ILE A 23 5.05 10.64 -8.77
N LEU A 24 3.82 10.84 -8.28
CA LEU A 24 3.56 11.75 -7.15
C LEU A 24 4.17 11.23 -5.85
N PHE A 25 4.09 9.92 -5.61
CA PHE A 25 4.73 9.28 -4.46
C PHE A 25 6.24 9.46 -4.50
N GLY A 26 6.90 9.16 -5.64
CA GLY A 26 8.33 9.38 -5.81
C GLY A 26 8.74 10.84 -5.62
N TYR A 27 7.91 11.80 -6.06
CA TYR A 27 8.12 13.21 -5.77
C TYR A 27 8.06 13.51 -4.27
N LEU A 28 7.07 12.96 -3.55
CA LEU A 28 6.93 13.15 -2.10
C LEU A 28 8.13 12.60 -1.31
N GLU A 29 8.64 11.45 -1.74
CA GLU A 29 9.82 10.81 -1.13
C GLU A 29 11.11 11.64 -1.29
N GLN A 30 11.26 12.32 -2.42
CA GLN A 30 12.49 13.04 -2.77
C GLN A 30 12.42 14.54 -2.46
N ARG A 31 11.25 15.10 -2.15
CA ARG A 31 11.12 16.54 -1.90
C ARG A 31 11.87 16.94 -0.63
N PRO A 32 12.57 18.10 -0.65
CA PRO A 32 13.18 18.65 0.56
C PRO A 32 12.09 19.14 1.53
N VAL A 33 12.03 18.55 2.72
CA VAL A 33 11.11 18.96 3.79
C VAL A 33 11.93 19.64 4.88
N ARG A 34 11.48 20.85 5.30
CA ARG A 34 12.19 21.63 6.34
C ARG A 34 12.11 20.99 7.72
N ALA A 35 10.99 20.38 8.05
CA ALA A 35 10.77 19.70 9.31
C ALA A 35 9.77 18.54 9.12
N TYR A 36 10.09 17.38 9.66
CA TYR A 36 9.20 16.24 9.73
C TYR A 36 8.57 16.15 11.11
N HIS A 37 7.32 15.76 11.16
CA HIS A 37 6.67 15.39 12.40
C HIS A 37 7.11 13.99 12.79
N VAL A 38 7.82 13.87 13.92
CA VAL A 38 8.25 12.56 14.42
C VAL A 38 7.05 11.82 14.98
N VAL A 39 6.77 10.65 14.41
CA VAL A 39 5.74 9.73 14.91
C VAL A 39 6.41 8.71 15.80
N HIS A 40 6.12 8.79 17.09
CA HIS A 40 6.66 7.89 18.11
C HIS A 40 5.67 7.76 19.24
N THR A 41 5.48 6.54 19.73
CA THR A 41 4.66 6.22 20.89
C THR A 41 5.47 5.41 21.89
N VAL A 42 5.08 5.41 23.15
CA VAL A 42 5.73 4.59 24.19
C VAL A 42 5.71 3.10 23.85
N PHE A 43 4.71 2.65 23.11
CA PHE A 43 4.62 1.26 22.66
C PHE A 43 5.69 0.89 21.64
N ASP A 44 6.16 1.83 20.85
CA ASP A 44 7.19 1.59 19.82
C ASP A 44 8.51 1.15 20.48
N ASP A 45 8.81 1.65 21.67
CA ASP A 45 10.03 1.28 22.44
C ASP A 45 9.94 -0.14 23.00
N MET A 46 8.72 -0.67 23.15
CA MET A 46 8.49 -2.00 23.71
C MET A 46 8.52 -3.11 22.64
N ILE A 47 8.40 -2.74 21.35
CA ILE A 47 8.36 -3.70 20.25
C ILE A 47 9.77 -4.00 19.75
N PRO A 48 10.32 -5.21 19.97
CA PRO A 48 11.64 -5.55 19.48
C PRO A 48 11.66 -5.66 17.95
N PHE A 49 12.81 -5.34 17.35
CA PHE A 49 12.99 -5.58 15.93
C PHE A 49 12.90 -7.08 15.61
N CYS A 50 12.02 -7.42 14.68
CA CYS A 50 11.81 -8.79 14.22
C CYS A 50 11.79 -8.84 12.69
N GLU A 51 12.87 -9.37 12.10
CA GLU A 51 13.10 -9.42 10.66
C GLU A 51 12.08 -10.27 9.90
N ILE A 52 11.43 -11.25 10.56
CA ILE A 52 10.45 -12.15 9.92
C ILE A 52 9.23 -11.40 9.40
N PHE A 53 8.90 -10.24 9.98
CA PHE A 53 7.81 -9.40 9.49
C PHE A 53 8.02 -8.84 8.09
N VAL A 54 9.20 -8.99 7.50
CA VAL A 54 9.41 -8.71 6.08
C VAL A 54 8.55 -9.60 5.18
N ILE A 55 8.21 -10.82 5.61
CA ILE A 55 7.38 -11.76 4.83
C ILE A 55 5.98 -11.19 4.60
N PRO A 56 5.15 -10.90 5.63
CA PRO A 56 3.83 -10.31 5.41
C PRO A 56 3.91 -8.94 4.73
N TYR A 57 4.96 -8.15 4.93
CA TYR A 57 5.17 -6.90 4.21
C TYR A 57 5.31 -7.12 2.70
N LEU A 58 6.14 -8.09 2.27
CA LEU A 58 6.32 -8.40 0.85
C LEU A 58 5.08 -9.08 0.25
N LEU A 59 4.34 -9.89 1.02
CA LEU A 59 3.11 -10.54 0.56
C LEU A 59 1.96 -9.57 0.32
N TRP A 60 2.00 -8.38 0.90
CA TRP A 60 0.98 -7.36 0.69
C TRP A 60 0.84 -6.97 -0.79
N PHE A 61 1.95 -6.78 -1.51
CA PHE A 61 1.93 -6.41 -2.93
C PHE A 61 1.21 -7.43 -3.81
N PRO A 62 1.62 -8.72 -3.83
CA PRO A 62 0.92 -9.71 -4.64
C PRO A 62 -0.53 -9.90 -4.19
N TYR A 63 -0.84 -9.78 -2.91
CA TYR A 63 -2.20 -9.89 -2.41
C TYR A 63 -3.12 -8.81 -3.01
N VAL A 64 -2.71 -7.54 -2.98
CA VAL A 64 -3.50 -6.44 -3.57
C VAL A 64 -3.62 -6.62 -5.08
N ILE A 65 -2.53 -6.96 -5.78
CA ILE A 65 -2.55 -7.17 -7.23
C ILE A 65 -3.49 -8.31 -7.60
N LEU A 66 -3.38 -9.47 -6.94
CA LEU A 66 -4.21 -10.63 -7.20
C LEU A 66 -5.69 -10.34 -6.95
N THR A 67 -6.00 -9.56 -5.91
CA THR A 67 -7.37 -9.14 -5.61
C THR A 67 -7.92 -8.27 -6.75
N VAL A 68 -7.19 -7.25 -7.17
CA VAL A 68 -7.63 -6.38 -8.28
C VAL A 68 -7.80 -7.17 -9.58
N VAL A 69 -6.86 -8.07 -9.90
CA VAL A 69 -6.92 -8.93 -11.07
C VAL A 69 -8.12 -9.88 -11.01
N TYR A 70 -8.37 -10.47 -9.85
CA TYR A 70 -9.54 -11.33 -9.64
C TYR A 70 -10.85 -10.59 -9.89
N PHE A 71 -11.02 -9.40 -9.31
CA PHE A 71 -12.21 -8.59 -9.50
C PHE A 71 -12.36 -8.11 -10.95
N LEU A 72 -11.26 -7.83 -11.65
CA LEU A 72 -11.27 -7.39 -13.05
C LEU A 72 -11.73 -8.50 -14.01
N PHE A 73 -11.28 -9.75 -13.80
CA PHE A 73 -11.47 -10.84 -14.76
C PHE A 73 -12.53 -11.86 -14.37
N HIS A 74 -12.69 -12.14 -13.08
CA HIS A 74 -13.56 -13.22 -12.57
C HIS A 74 -14.85 -12.72 -11.92
N ASN A 75 -14.88 -11.50 -11.40
CA ASN A 75 -16.09 -10.99 -10.78
C ASN A 75 -17.12 -10.59 -11.86
N LYS A 76 -18.32 -11.20 -11.78
CA LYS A 76 -19.44 -10.88 -12.67
C LYS A 76 -20.11 -9.54 -12.30
N ASN A 77 -19.97 -9.12 -11.05
CA ASN A 77 -20.59 -7.89 -10.54
C ASN A 77 -19.66 -6.70 -10.73
N LYS A 78 -19.86 -5.95 -11.81
CA LYS A 78 -19.06 -4.75 -12.10
C LYS A 78 -19.17 -3.68 -11.01
N ARG A 79 -20.27 -3.64 -10.26
CA ARG A 79 -20.44 -2.66 -9.20
C ARG A 79 -19.43 -2.84 -8.08
N GLU A 80 -19.23 -4.09 -7.64
CA GLU A 80 -18.23 -4.42 -6.61
C GLU A 80 -16.80 -4.06 -7.06
N TYR A 81 -16.47 -4.38 -8.32
CA TYR A 81 -15.20 -3.98 -8.90
C TYR A 81 -14.99 -2.46 -8.84
N PHE A 82 -15.98 -1.67 -9.30
CA PHE A 82 -15.86 -0.21 -9.27
C PHE A 82 -15.80 0.35 -7.85
N GLN A 83 -16.54 -0.23 -6.90
CA GLN A 83 -16.47 0.15 -5.49
C GLN A 83 -15.08 -0.11 -4.90
N LEU A 84 -14.51 -1.31 -5.12
CA LEU A 84 -13.16 -1.64 -4.67
C LEU A 84 -12.13 -0.65 -5.23
N ILE A 85 -12.15 -0.43 -6.55
CA ILE A 85 -11.20 0.45 -7.22
C ILE A 85 -11.35 1.90 -6.76
N PHE A 86 -12.58 2.40 -6.67
CA PHE A 86 -12.83 3.75 -6.18
C PHE A 86 -12.29 3.94 -4.76
N ASN A 87 -12.53 2.99 -3.87
CA ASN A 87 -12.06 3.06 -2.50
C ASN A 87 -10.52 2.98 -2.43
N LEU A 88 -9.88 2.10 -3.22
CA LEU A 88 -8.42 2.04 -3.30
C LEU A 88 -7.82 3.36 -3.78
N MET A 89 -8.36 3.92 -4.87
CA MET A 89 -7.90 5.21 -5.40
C MET A 89 -8.11 6.35 -4.39
N MET A 90 -9.25 6.37 -3.70
CA MET A 90 -9.54 7.35 -2.66
C MET A 90 -8.51 7.29 -1.54
N GLY A 91 -8.24 6.11 -0.99
CA GLY A 91 -7.24 5.95 0.08
C GLY A 91 -5.83 6.33 -0.34
N MET A 92 -5.43 5.93 -1.55
CA MET A 92 -4.14 6.33 -2.12
C MET A 92 -4.04 7.84 -2.32
N THR A 93 -5.13 8.48 -2.75
CA THR A 93 -5.18 9.95 -2.90
C THR A 93 -5.10 10.64 -1.53
N VAL A 94 -5.87 10.17 -0.54
CA VAL A 94 -5.82 10.69 0.83
C VAL A 94 -4.41 10.56 1.41
N PHE A 95 -3.76 9.42 1.19
CA PHE A 95 -2.36 9.22 1.59
C PHE A 95 -1.44 10.30 0.99
N LEU A 96 -1.50 10.55 -0.32
CA LEU A 96 -0.68 11.58 -0.98
C LEU A 96 -0.95 12.98 -0.42
N VAL A 97 -2.22 13.33 -0.23
CA VAL A 97 -2.62 14.64 0.30
C VAL A 97 -2.12 14.84 1.73
N VAL A 98 -2.34 13.84 2.59
CA VAL A 98 -1.88 13.91 3.99
C VAL A 98 -0.36 13.95 4.06
N SER A 99 0.35 13.11 3.30
CA SER A 99 1.83 13.13 3.24
C SER A 99 2.39 14.44 2.70
N TYR A 100 1.63 15.12 1.83
CA TYR A 100 2.02 16.45 1.34
C TYR A 100 1.87 17.52 2.41
N ILE A 101 0.75 17.55 3.15
CA ILE A 101 0.42 18.58 4.15
C ILE A 101 1.13 18.30 5.48
N TYR A 102 1.22 17.03 5.88
CA TYR A 102 1.74 16.57 7.15
C TYR A 102 2.87 15.56 6.95
N PRO A 103 4.06 16.00 6.48
CA PRO A 103 5.19 15.09 6.32
C PRO A 103 5.63 14.54 7.67
N ASN A 104 5.69 13.23 7.78
CA ASN A 104 6.02 12.54 9.02
C ASN A 104 7.16 11.55 8.83
N ILE A 105 7.86 11.24 9.92
CA ILE A 105 9.03 10.36 9.95
C ILE A 105 9.01 9.49 11.21
N GLN A 106 9.62 8.32 11.13
CA GLN A 106 9.83 7.42 12.24
C GLN A 106 11.31 7.00 12.34
N HIS A 107 11.83 6.95 13.56
CA HIS A 107 13.24 6.64 13.83
C HIS A 107 13.43 5.25 14.47
N LEU A 108 12.64 4.25 14.05
CA LEU A 108 12.67 2.90 14.62
C LEU A 108 13.57 1.92 13.85
N ARG A 109 14.23 2.37 12.78
CA ARG A 109 15.14 1.52 12.04
C ARG A 109 16.39 1.24 12.88
N PRO A 110 16.77 -0.04 13.13
CA PRO A 110 17.95 -0.36 13.91
C PRO A 110 19.22 0.11 13.17
N ALA A 111 20.13 0.74 13.90
CA ALA A 111 21.44 1.15 13.35
C ALA A 111 22.31 -0.06 12.96
N VAL A 112 22.17 -1.17 13.71
CA VAL A 112 22.85 -2.43 13.45
C VAL A 112 21.82 -3.55 13.56
N PHE A 113 21.79 -4.45 12.58
CA PHE A 113 20.90 -5.60 12.63
C PHE A 113 21.42 -6.62 13.69
N PRO A 114 20.53 -7.11 14.58
CA PRO A 114 20.94 -8.05 15.62
C PRO A 114 21.34 -9.43 15.10
N ARG A 115 20.92 -9.76 13.87
CA ARG A 115 21.19 -11.04 13.20
C ARG A 115 21.57 -10.81 11.74
N ASN A 116 22.38 -11.72 11.17
CA ASN A 116 22.69 -11.72 9.75
C ASN A 116 22.10 -12.97 9.09
N ASN A 117 20.92 -12.83 8.52
CA ASN A 117 20.20 -13.89 7.81
C ASN A 117 19.55 -13.33 6.54
N ILE A 118 18.90 -14.19 5.76
CA ILE A 118 18.26 -13.80 4.50
C ILE A 118 17.16 -12.73 4.71
N PHE A 119 16.42 -12.78 5.82
CA PHE A 119 15.37 -11.84 6.13
C PHE A 119 15.92 -10.44 6.46
N THR A 120 17.00 -10.36 7.23
CA THR A 120 17.68 -9.08 7.50
C THR A 120 18.28 -8.48 6.24
N GLN A 121 18.77 -9.30 5.30
CA GLN A 121 19.24 -8.82 4.00
C GLN A 121 18.10 -8.26 3.15
N LEU A 122 16.91 -8.90 3.16
CA LEU A 122 15.72 -8.38 2.51
C LEU A 122 15.28 -7.04 3.13
N VAL A 123 15.24 -6.95 4.48
CA VAL A 123 14.93 -5.69 5.19
C VAL A 123 15.94 -4.60 4.83
N ALA A 124 17.24 -4.93 4.80
CA ALA A 124 18.27 -3.97 4.40
C ALA A 124 18.10 -3.49 2.95
N GLY A 125 17.66 -4.38 2.05
CA GLY A 125 17.31 -4.04 0.68
C GLY A 125 16.16 -3.03 0.63
N ILE A 126 15.09 -3.28 1.39
CA ILE A 126 13.95 -2.36 1.50
C ILE A 126 14.40 -1.00 2.06
N TYR A 127 15.19 -0.98 3.13
CA TYR A 127 15.66 0.27 3.74
C TYR A 127 16.56 1.13 2.84
N ARG A 128 17.18 0.55 1.80
CA ARG A 128 17.94 1.29 0.79
C ARG A 128 17.07 1.97 -0.25
N THR A 129 15.89 1.42 -0.51
CA THR A 129 14.97 1.90 -1.56
C THR A 129 13.81 2.73 -1.03
N ASP A 130 13.46 2.53 0.25
CA ASP A 130 12.33 3.14 0.92
C ASP A 130 12.80 4.04 2.06
N THR A 131 12.25 5.24 2.15
CA THR A 131 12.59 6.19 3.22
C THR A 131 11.75 5.92 4.49
N PRO A 132 12.23 6.29 5.70
CA PRO A 132 11.41 6.17 6.92
C PRO A 132 10.38 7.30 7.05
N THR A 133 9.99 7.91 5.94
CA THR A 133 9.08 9.06 5.88
C THR A 133 7.69 8.67 5.40
N ASN A 134 6.72 9.54 5.64
CA ASN A 134 5.34 9.38 5.16
C ASN A 134 4.69 8.05 5.60
N ILE A 135 4.93 7.66 6.84
CA ILE A 135 4.41 6.40 7.40
C ILE A 135 2.93 6.47 7.78
N LEU A 136 2.41 7.67 7.99
CA LEU A 136 1.00 7.93 8.28
C LEU A 136 0.36 8.84 7.22
N PRO A 137 -0.88 8.49 6.83
CA PRO A 137 -1.66 7.29 7.13
C PRO A 137 -1.05 6.03 6.49
N SER A 138 -1.21 4.84 7.12
CA SER A 138 -0.67 3.61 6.55
C SER A 138 -1.51 3.12 5.38
N ILE A 139 -0.97 3.21 4.17
CA ILE A 139 -1.63 2.69 2.95
C ILE A 139 -1.75 1.16 2.97
N HIS A 140 -0.83 0.47 3.64
CA HIS A 140 -0.87 -0.98 3.78
C HIS A 140 -2.09 -1.42 4.60
N VAL A 141 -2.30 -0.81 5.77
CA VAL A 141 -3.44 -1.09 6.64
C VAL A 141 -4.74 -0.72 5.94
N PHE A 142 -4.80 0.44 5.29
CA PHE A 142 -5.99 0.89 4.59
C PHE A 142 -6.41 -0.08 3.48
N ASN A 143 -5.48 -0.47 2.60
CA ASN A 143 -5.78 -1.37 1.48
C ASN A 143 -6.19 -2.77 1.96
N LEU A 144 -5.55 -3.32 3.00
CA LEU A 144 -5.94 -4.60 3.58
C LEU A 144 -7.34 -4.54 4.20
N SER A 145 -7.65 -3.47 4.93
CA SER A 145 -8.98 -3.27 5.54
C SER A 145 -10.07 -3.19 4.49
N LEU A 146 -9.84 -2.47 3.39
CA LEU A 146 -10.81 -2.37 2.29
C LEU A 146 -11.10 -3.71 1.63
N ILE A 147 -10.07 -4.50 1.38
CA ILE A 147 -10.22 -5.82 0.77
C ILE A 147 -11.00 -6.74 1.71
N HIS A 148 -10.67 -6.72 3.00
CA HIS A 148 -11.37 -7.52 4.01
C HIS A 148 -12.85 -7.13 4.15
N ILE A 149 -13.19 -5.85 4.13
CA ILE A 149 -14.57 -5.37 4.17
C ILE A 149 -15.35 -5.77 2.91
N SER A 150 -14.68 -5.91 1.78
CA SER A 150 -15.31 -6.31 0.52
C SER A 150 -15.65 -7.81 0.45
N GLU A 151 -15.08 -8.64 1.34
CA GLU A 151 -15.33 -10.09 1.37
C GLU A 151 -16.70 -10.50 1.94
N PRO A 152 -17.25 -9.92 3.03
CA PRO A 152 -18.52 -10.38 3.61
C PRO A 152 -19.73 -10.08 2.75
N THR A 153 -19.70 -9.07 1.90
CA THR A 153 -20.77 -8.79 0.93
C THR A 153 -20.99 -9.96 -0.05
N ARG A 154 -20.00 -10.84 -0.18
CA ARG A 154 -20.05 -12.04 -1.01
C ARG A 154 -20.74 -13.21 -0.31
N GLN A 155 -20.66 -13.31 1.01
CA GLN A 155 -21.32 -14.39 1.77
C GLN A 155 -22.84 -14.16 1.84
N GLU A 156 -23.31 -12.92 1.93
CA GLU A 156 -24.76 -12.61 1.92
C GLU A 156 -25.40 -12.83 0.54
N ALA A 157 -24.62 -12.78 -0.54
CA ALA A 157 -25.13 -13.02 -1.89
C ALA A 157 -25.28 -14.51 -2.24
N ILE A 158 -24.85 -15.45 -1.37
CA ILE A 158 -24.88 -16.90 -1.57
C ILE A 158 -25.95 -17.57 -0.65
N SER A 159 -26.46 -16.84 0.33
CA SER A 159 -27.57 -17.26 1.20
C SER A 159 -28.92 -16.79 0.62
#